data_9e9db6e50686243952495acb473621c0
#
_entry.id   9e9db6e50686243952495acb473621c0
#
_cell.length_a   1.000
_cell.length_b   1.000
_cell.length_c   1.000
_cell.angle_alpha   90.00
_cell.angle_beta   90.00
_cell.angle_gamma   90.00
#
_symmetry.space_group_name_H-M   'P 1'
#
loop_
_entity.id
_entity.type
_entity.pdbx_description
1 polymer ?
#
loop_
_entity_poly.entity_id
_entity_poly.type
_entity_poly.pdbx_seq_one_letter_code
_entity_poly.pdbx_strand_id
1 'polypeptide(L)'
;MTFSRRAGLHPSITVEPGMRLYGKRIMLRPLMVSDFPQWTEVRLRNEEWLTPWEPLRANNLSDPTRHRDAFSSRCATRDRERQVGSAYGFGLFVDNAFAGEININNVVRGAFQCGVVGYWIDQRHAGNRYIAEGVAVICRFAFDDLQLHRLEICIVPRNTNSRRVMEVLDIREEGVALRYLEINGAWEDHIRYAITAEEWQARRDEFTTAWG
;
A
#
# COMPACT_ATOMS: atom_id res chain seq x y z
N MET A 1 -15.93 -36.98 -4.00
CA MET A 1 -16.14 -35.53 -3.96
C MET A 1 -15.35 -34.91 -5.10
N THR A 2 -16.04 -34.47 -6.15
CA THR A 2 -15.43 -34.05 -7.41
C THR A 2 -15.20 -32.55 -7.35
N PHE A 3 -13.94 -32.14 -7.24
CA PHE A 3 -13.57 -30.72 -7.34
C PHE A 3 -13.67 -30.28 -8.81
N SER A 4 -14.69 -29.51 -9.12
CA SER A 4 -14.81 -28.84 -10.41
C SER A 4 -13.79 -27.70 -10.47
N ARG A 5 -12.70 -27.92 -11.24
CA ARG A 5 -11.75 -26.87 -11.62
C ARG A 5 -12.41 -25.95 -12.63
N ARG A 6 -12.88 -24.80 -12.21
CA ARG A 6 -13.07 -23.67 -13.13
C ARG A 6 -11.73 -22.97 -13.30
N ALA A 7 -10.99 -23.35 -14.31
CA ALA A 7 -9.90 -22.55 -14.87
C ALA A 7 -10.55 -21.40 -15.68
N GLY A 8 -11.01 -20.37 -15.00
CA GLY A 8 -11.39 -19.09 -15.60
C GLY A 8 -10.18 -18.17 -15.54
N LEU A 9 -9.69 -17.69 -16.68
CA LEU A 9 -8.89 -16.48 -16.74
C LEU A 9 -9.69 -15.41 -15.98
N HIS A 10 -9.19 -14.97 -14.82
CA HIS A 10 -9.80 -13.87 -14.10
C HIS A 10 -9.82 -12.65 -15.02
N PRO A 11 -10.98 -12.01 -15.24
CA PRO A 11 -11.00 -10.78 -16.00
C PRO A 11 -10.02 -9.82 -15.30
N SER A 12 -9.13 -9.23 -16.10
CA SER A 12 -8.34 -8.09 -15.62
C SER A 12 -9.34 -7.04 -15.15
N ILE A 13 -9.40 -6.80 -13.85
CA ILE A 13 -10.26 -5.75 -13.31
C ILE A 13 -9.64 -4.46 -13.81
N THR A 14 -10.30 -3.86 -14.80
CA THR A 14 -9.91 -2.55 -15.33
C THR A 14 -10.27 -1.53 -14.25
N VAL A 15 -9.27 -1.17 -13.45
CA VAL A 15 -9.41 -0.11 -12.45
C VAL A 15 -9.46 1.22 -13.19
N GLU A 16 -10.65 1.81 -13.26
CA GLU A 16 -10.90 3.08 -13.92
C GLU A 16 -10.01 4.20 -13.36
N PRO A 17 -9.58 5.17 -14.19
CA PRO A 17 -8.78 6.32 -13.74
C PRO A 17 -9.46 7.14 -12.62
N GLY A 18 -10.79 7.06 -12.49
CA GLY A 18 -11.60 7.72 -11.47
C GLY A 18 -11.83 6.90 -10.20
N MET A 19 -11.17 5.74 -10.06
CA MET A 19 -11.35 4.87 -8.88
C MET A 19 -11.10 5.61 -7.57
N ARG A 20 -12.03 5.47 -6.64
CA ARG A 20 -11.90 5.96 -5.27
C ARG A 20 -12.35 4.88 -4.31
N LEU A 21 -11.54 4.65 -3.28
CA LEU A 21 -11.87 3.78 -2.17
C LEU A 21 -12.06 4.65 -0.92
N TYR A 22 -13.09 4.37 -0.17
CA TYR A 22 -13.45 5.18 1.00
C TYR A 22 -13.33 4.35 2.28
N GLY A 23 -12.70 4.93 3.28
CA GLY A 23 -12.85 4.60 4.68
C GLY A 23 -13.81 5.58 5.33
N LYS A 24 -13.88 5.58 6.66
CA LYS A 24 -14.73 6.52 7.41
C LYS A 24 -14.23 7.96 7.36
N ARG A 25 -12.92 8.16 7.40
CA ARG A 25 -12.27 9.47 7.51
C ARG A 25 -11.27 9.74 6.40
N ILE A 26 -11.00 8.74 5.56
CA ILE A 26 -10.01 8.82 4.50
C ILE A 26 -10.61 8.48 3.14
N MET A 27 -9.97 8.96 2.10
CA MET A 27 -10.18 8.55 0.72
C MET A 27 -8.85 8.12 0.12
N LEU A 28 -8.86 6.99 -0.60
CA LEU A 28 -7.74 6.51 -1.40
C LEU A 28 -8.08 6.67 -2.88
N ARG A 29 -7.20 7.26 -3.65
CA ARG A 29 -7.30 7.32 -5.11
C ARG A 29 -5.92 7.33 -5.77
N PRO A 30 -5.80 6.89 -7.04
CA PRO A 30 -4.58 7.11 -7.79
C PRO A 30 -4.17 8.58 -7.80
N LEU A 31 -2.86 8.84 -7.71
CA LEU A 31 -2.34 10.20 -7.85
C LEU A 31 -2.38 10.65 -9.31
N MET A 32 -2.72 11.91 -9.51
CA MET A 32 -2.73 12.59 -10.81
C MET A 32 -1.61 13.63 -10.88
N VAL A 33 -1.22 14.03 -12.07
CA VAL A 33 -0.20 15.08 -12.26
C VAL A 33 -0.57 16.40 -11.59
N SER A 34 -1.86 16.68 -11.43
CA SER A 34 -2.37 17.85 -10.70
C SER A 34 -2.09 17.80 -9.19
N ASP A 35 -1.79 16.64 -8.62
CA ASP A 35 -1.48 16.50 -7.20
C ASP A 35 -0.02 16.90 -6.87
N PHE A 36 0.80 17.16 -7.89
CA PHE A 36 2.22 17.48 -7.73
C PHE A 36 2.49 18.55 -6.65
N PRO A 37 1.80 19.70 -6.61
CA PRO A 37 2.08 20.71 -5.59
C PRO A 37 1.89 20.22 -4.17
N GLN A 38 0.76 19.57 -3.86
CA GLN A 38 0.48 19.04 -2.52
C GLN A 38 1.41 17.87 -2.18
N TRP A 39 1.61 16.98 -3.13
CA TRP A 39 2.48 15.81 -2.95
C TRP A 39 3.92 16.23 -2.64
N THR A 40 4.48 17.16 -3.42
CA THR A 40 5.83 17.70 -3.23
C THR A 40 5.97 18.38 -1.87
N GLU A 41 5.02 19.25 -1.51
CA GLU A 41 5.05 19.94 -0.21
C GLU A 41 5.09 18.93 0.95
N VAL A 42 4.21 17.92 0.91
CA VAL A 42 4.15 16.89 1.97
C VAL A 42 5.43 16.05 1.98
N ARG A 43 5.94 15.65 0.83
CA ARG A 43 7.18 14.84 0.74
C ARG A 43 8.40 15.61 1.28
N LEU A 44 8.58 16.86 0.90
CA LEU A 44 9.73 17.67 1.32
C LEU A 44 9.73 17.94 2.83
N ARG A 45 8.57 18.31 3.40
CA ARG A 45 8.50 18.54 4.87
C ARG A 45 8.67 17.28 5.71
N ASN A 46 8.51 16.10 5.10
CA ASN A 46 8.66 14.80 5.77
C ASN A 46 9.96 14.07 5.37
N GLU A 47 10.90 14.72 4.70
CA GLU A 47 12.12 14.08 4.21
C GLU A 47 12.87 13.37 5.36
N GLU A 48 13.13 14.04 6.47
CA GLU A 48 13.80 13.46 7.65
C GLU A 48 12.96 12.34 8.31
N TRP A 49 11.63 12.47 8.30
CA TRP A 49 10.71 11.49 8.87
C TRP A 49 10.66 10.19 8.06
N LEU A 50 10.80 10.27 6.74
CA LEU A 50 10.60 9.15 5.81
C LEU A 50 11.90 8.46 5.41
N THR A 51 12.99 9.21 5.23
CA THR A 51 14.29 8.69 4.77
C THR A 51 14.77 7.44 5.51
N PRO A 52 14.63 7.33 6.86
CA PRO A 52 15.09 6.13 7.57
C PRO A 52 14.35 4.83 7.21
N TRP A 53 13.25 4.93 6.47
CA TRP A 53 12.34 3.83 6.18
C TRP A 53 12.20 3.51 4.68
N GLU A 54 12.89 4.25 3.83
CA GLU A 54 12.76 4.14 2.38
C GLU A 54 14.06 3.62 1.74
N PRO A 55 13.96 2.89 0.62
CA PRO A 55 15.12 2.57 -0.20
C PRO A 55 15.82 3.84 -0.70
N LEU A 56 17.14 3.79 -0.85
CA LEU A 56 17.86 4.85 -1.54
C LEU A 56 17.40 4.94 -3.00
N ARG A 57 17.13 6.16 -3.45
CA ARG A 57 16.91 6.39 -4.87
C ARG A 57 18.22 6.26 -5.63
N ALA A 58 18.17 5.63 -6.80
CA ALA A 58 19.33 5.58 -7.69
C ALA A 58 19.72 7.00 -8.16
N ASN A 59 21.02 7.32 -8.10
CA ASN A 59 21.54 8.67 -8.38
C ASN A 59 21.31 9.14 -9.81
N ASN A 60 21.04 8.24 -10.76
CA ASN A 60 20.75 8.55 -12.16
C ASN A 60 19.29 8.85 -12.45
N LEU A 61 18.41 8.77 -11.45
CA LEU A 61 16.98 9.06 -11.61
C LEU A 61 16.63 10.46 -11.10
N SER A 62 15.91 11.21 -11.93
CA SER A 62 15.35 12.51 -11.54
C SER A 62 14.44 12.39 -10.33
N ASP A 63 14.52 13.37 -9.44
CA ASP A 63 13.74 13.39 -8.21
C ASP A 63 12.29 13.84 -8.47
N PRO A 64 11.30 12.96 -8.30
CA PRO A 64 9.90 13.34 -8.47
C PRO A 64 9.43 14.36 -7.42
N THR A 65 10.15 14.54 -6.30
CA THR A 65 9.81 15.56 -5.30
C THR A 65 10.24 16.96 -5.74
N ARG A 66 11.16 17.08 -6.68
CA ARG A 66 11.73 18.35 -7.16
C ARG A 66 11.37 18.64 -8.61
N HIS A 67 11.01 17.63 -9.39
CA HIS A 67 10.79 17.74 -10.83
C HIS A 67 9.41 17.21 -11.22
N ARG A 68 8.55 18.11 -11.71
CA ARG A 68 7.19 17.78 -12.12
C ARG A 68 7.13 16.71 -13.21
N ASP A 69 8.09 16.69 -14.15
CA ASP A 69 8.13 15.70 -15.22
C ASP A 69 8.47 14.31 -14.68
N ALA A 70 9.35 14.22 -13.67
CA ALA A 70 9.63 12.98 -12.99
C ALA A 70 8.40 12.47 -12.20
N PHE A 71 7.64 13.37 -11.57
CA PHE A 71 6.37 13.02 -10.92
C PHE A 71 5.33 12.58 -11.94
N SER A 72 5.22 13.25 -13.10
CA SER A 72 4.34 12.85 -14.20
C SER A 72 4.69 11.45 -14.71
N SER A 73 5.97 11.18 -14.91
CA SER A 73 6.46 9.85 -15.31
C SER A 73 6.15 8.77 -14.26
N ARG A 74 6.25 9.11 -12.97
CA ARG A 74 5.84 8.24 -11.86
C ARG A 74 4.33 7.94 -11.92
N CYS A 75 3.48 8.93 -12.11
CA CYS A 75 2.04 8.71 -12.26
C CYS A 75 1.73 7.78 -13.45
N ALA A 76 2.34 8.04 -14.62
CA ALA A 76 2.16 7.21 -15.80
C ALA A 76 2.66 5.76 -15.61
N THR A 77 3.74 5.55 -14.84
CA THR A 77 4.22 4.22 -14.48
C THR A 77 3.21 3.51 -13.59
N ARG A 78 2.70 4.17 -12.53
CA ARG A 78 1.67 3.62 -11.65
C ARG A 78 0.37 3.29 -12.39
N ASP A 79 0.01 4.08 -13.41
CA ASP A 79 -1.14 3.78 -14.25
C ASP A 79 -0.94 2.51 -15.09
N ARG A 80 0.26 2.34 -15.69
CA ARG A 80 0.59 1.10 -16.42
C ARG A 80 0.59 -0.13 -15.51
N GLU A 81 1.21 -0.03 -14.32
CA GLU A 81 1.23 -1.12 -13.35
C GLU A 81 -0.20 -1.55 -12.96
N ARG A 82 -1.09 -0.57 -12.74
CA ARG A 82 -2.49 -0.82 -12.45
C ARG A 82 -3.22 -1.49 -13.61
N GLN A 83 -3.00 -1.03 -14.85
CA GLN A 83 -3.61 -1.59 -16.06
C GLN A 83 -3.21 -3.05 -16.28
N VAL A 84 -1.95 -3.40 -16.03
CA VAL A 84 -1.48 -4.79 -16.16
C VAL A 84 -1.70 -5.61 -14.89
N GLY A 85 -2.20 -4.99 -13.81
CA GLY A 85 -2.51 -5.68 -12.56
C GLY A 85 -1.29 -6.07 -11.72
N SER A 86 -0.12 -5.47 -11.96
CA SER A 86 1.12 -5.80 -11.24
C SER A 86 1.33 -5.00 -9.95
N ALA A 87 0.71 -3.82 -9.85
CA ALA A 87 0.68 -3.01 -8.64
C ALA A 87 -0.47 -2.01 -8.65
N TYR A 88 -0.89 -1.55 -7.46
CA TYR A 88 -1.97 -0.58 -7.27
C TYR A 88 -1.51 0.48 -6.28
N GLY A 89 -1.23 1.69 -6.76
CA GLY A 89 -0.78 2.82 -5.96
C GLY A 89 -1.88 3.83 -5.71
N PHE A 90 -2.01 4.27 -4.45
CA PHE A 90 -3.01 5.26 -4.03
C PHE A 90 -2.38 6.36 -3.21
N GLY A 91 -2.76 7.60 -3.48
CA GLY A 91 -2.66 8.68 -2.52
C GLY A 91 -3.72 8.51 -1.44
N LEU A 92 -3.35 8.79 -0.20
CA LEU A 92 -4.24 8.83 0.96
C LEU A 92 -4.60 10.30 1.24
N PHE A 93 -5.88 10.57 1.32
CA PHE A 93 -6.43 11.91 1.54
C PHE A 93 -7.26 11.92 2.83
N VAL A 94 -7.05 12.95 3.66
CA VAL A 94 -7.82 13.26 4.86
C VAL A 94 -8.43 14.65 4.63
N ASP A 95 -9.74 14.79 4.78
CA ASP A 95 -10.47 16.04 4.54
C ASP A 95 -10.14 16.67 3.17
N ASN A 96 -9.99 15.84 2.13
CA ASN A 96 -9.58 16.17 0.77
C ASN A 96 -8.13 16.71 0.63
N ALA A 97 -7.34 16.78 1.70
CA ALA A 97 -5.92 17.12 1.65
C ALA A 97 -5.06 15.86 1.53
N PHE A 98 -4.01 15.91 0.70
CA PHE A 98 -3.07 14.81 0.56
C PHE A 98 -2.29 14.62 1.88
N ALA A 99 -2.29 13.39 2.39
CA ALA A 99 -1.70 13.05 3.67
C ALA A 99 -0.66 11.91 3.62
N GLY A 100 -0.59 11.14 2.53
CA GLY A 100 0.33 10.03 2.42
C GLY A 100 0.03 9.11 1.24
N GLU A 101 0.63 7.95 1.22
CA GLU A 101 0.37 6.94 0.19
C GLU A 101 0.21 5.55 0.81
N ILE A 102 -0.59 4.71 0.16
CA ILE A 102 -0.68 3.28 0.42
C ILE A 102 -0.74 2.53 -0.91
N ASN A 103 0.02 1.45 -1.02
CA ASN A 103 0.18 0.73 -2.28
C ASN A 103 0.08 -0.77 -2.05
N ILE A 104 -0.42 -1.51 -3.05
CA ILE A 104 -0.20 -2.94 -3.20
C ILE A 104 0.84 -3.09 -4.31
N ASN A 105 2.02 -3.57 -3.98
CA ASN A 105 3.12 -3.79 -4.92
C ASN A 105 3.29 -5.30 -5.16
N ASN A 106 4.04 -5.64 -6.22
CA ASN A 106 4.46 -7.01 -6.51
C ASN A 106 3.28 -8.00 -6.50
N VAL A 107 2.20 -7.63 -7.18
CA VAL A 107 1.04 -8.52 -7.31
C VAL A 107 1.42 -9.69 -8.21
N VAL A 108 1.48 -10.87 -7.61
CA VAL A 108 1.79 -12.12 -8.30
C VAL A 108 0.55 -12.99 -8.31
N ARG A 109 0.13 -13.42 -9.51
CA ARG A 109 -1.03 -14.30 -9.72
C ARG A 109 -0.61 -15.79 -9.76
N GLY A 110 -1.42 -16.63 -10.30
CA GLY A 110 -1.21 -18.08 -10.36
C GLY A 110 -1.41 -18.74 -8.99
N ALA A 111 -0.50 -19.60 -8.58
CA ALA A 111 -0.60 -20.33 -7.32
C ALA A 111 -0.31 -19.44 -6.09
N PHE A 112 0.36 -18.29 -6.28
CA PHE A 112 0.76 -17.43 -5.16
C PHE A 112 -0.35 -16.44 -4.75
N GLN A 113 -1.04 -15.80 -5.70
CA GLN A 113 -2.16 -14.86 -5.48
C GLN A 113 -1.88 -13.87 -4.36
N CYS A 114 -0.70 -13.23 -4.37
CA CYS A 114 -0.20 -12.40 -3.29
C CYS A 114 0.13 -10.98 -3.77
N GLY A 115 0.03 -10.00 -2.86
CA GLY A 115 0.53 -8.65 -3.02
C GLY A 115 1.19 -8.15 -1.75
N VAL A 116 2.10 -7.18 -1.87
CA VAL A 116 2.84 -6.59 -0.74
C VAL A 116 2.36 -5.16 -0.51
N VAL A 117 1.87 -4.89 0.69
CA VAL A 117 1.40 -3.55 1.08
C VAL A 117 2.54 -2.72 1.64
N GLY A 118 2.71 -1.51 1.09
CA GLY A 118 3.60 -0.49 1.61
C GLY A 118 2.86 0.82 1.80
N TYR A 119 3.23 1.60 2.82
CA TYR A 119 2.57 2.87 3.12
C TYR A 119 3.50 3.85 3.81
N TRP A 120 3.12 5.11 3.73
CA TRP A 120 3.68 6.20 4.54
C TRP A 120 2.62 7.27 4.78
N ILE A 121 2.83 8.08 5.82
CA ILE A 121 1.93 9.18 6.18
C ILE A 121 2.73 10.41 6.60
N ASP A 122 2.20 11.58 6.30
CA ASP A 122 2.68 12.84 6.85
C ASP A 122 2.72 12.79 8.39
N GLN A 123 3.85 13.18 8.97
CA GLN A 123 4.06 13.19 10.41
C GLN A 123 2.95 13.95 11.17
N ARG A 124 2.38 15.00 10.55
CA ARG A 124 1.26 15.77 11.11
C ARG A 124 -0.02 14.96 11.31
N HIS A 125 -0.15 13.88 10.55
CA HIS A 125 -1.28 12.94 10.60
C HIS A 125 -0.94 11.63 11.32
N ALA A 126 0.31 11.45 11.78
CA ALA A 126 0.72 10.26 12.51
C ALA A 126 -0.05 10.13 13.84
N GLY A 127 -0.23 8.89 14.32
CA GLY A 127 -0.95 8.62 15.58
C GLY A 127 -2.49 8.62 15.48
N ASN A 128 -3.08 9.12 14.39
CA ASN A 128 -4.54 9.21 14.20
C ASN A 128 -5.19 7.93 13.66
N ARG A 129 -4.43 6.86 13.48
CA ARG A 129 -4.87 5.56 12.92
C ARG A 129 -5.33 5.62 11.45
N TYR A 130 -5.04 6.68 10.70
CA TYR A 130 -5.40 6.79 9.28
C TYR A 130 -4.75 5.69 8.43
N ILE A 131 -3.51 5.27 8.77
CA ILE A 131 -2.89 4.13 8.08
C ILE A 131 -3.59 2.81 8.40
N ALA A 132 -4.02 2.58 9.65
CA ALA A 132 -4.79 1.38 9.98
C ALA A 132 -6.11 1.33 9.18
N GLU A 133 -6.81 2.46 9.10
CA GLU A 133 -7.99 2.60 8.26
C GLU A 133 -7.67 2.35 6.77
N GLY A 134 -6.55 2.92 6.27
CA GLY A 134 -6.08 2.69 4.90
C GLY A 134 -5.77 1.23 4.60
N VAL A 135 -5.11 0.53 5.51
CA VAL A 135 -4.82 -0.92 5.37
C VAL A 135 -6.13 -1.72 5.35
N ALA A 136 -7.11 -1.39 6.19
CA ALA A 136 -8.42 -2.05 6.17
C ALA A 136 -9.15 -1.86 4.83
N VAL A 137 -9.13 -0.63 4.28
CA VAL A 137 -9.68 -0.34 2.94
C VAL A 137 -8.94 -1.11 1.85
N ILE A 138 -7.61 -1.21 1.93
CA ILE A 138 -6.79 -1.98 0.99
C ILE A 138 -7.06 -3.48 1.12
N CYS A 139 -7.28 -4.02 2.30
CA CYS A 139 -7.68 -5.43 2.48
C CYS A 139 -9.01 -5.71 1.75
N ARG A 140 -10.02 -4.86 1.94
CA ARG A 140 -11.29 -4.99 1.21
C ARG A 140 -11.06 -4.99 -0.31
N PHE A 141 -10.33 -4.03 -0.84
CA PHE A 141 -10.03 -3.95 -2.25
C PHE A 141 -9.27 -5.19 -2.76
N ALA A 142 -8.26 -5.64 -2.03
CA ALA A 142 -7.44 -6.78 -2.43
C ALA A 142 -8.20 -8.11 -2.45
N PHE A 143 -9.03 -8.35 -1.44
CA PHE A 143 -9.74 -9.62 -1.30
C PHE A 143 -11.08 -9.64 -2.02
N ASP A 144 -11.87 -8.56 -1.94
CA ASP A 144 -13.20 -8.52 -2.53
C ASP A 144 -13.16 -8.17 -4.04
N ASP A 145 -12.32 -7.20 -4.44
CA ASP A 145 -12.26 -6.74 -5.84
C ASP A 145 -11.17 -7.45 -6.64
N LEU A 146 -9.92 -7.49 -6.12
CA LEU A 146 -8.81 -8.11 -6.84
C LEU A 146 -8.77 -9.64 -6.70
N GLN A 147 -9.52 -10.22 -5.76
CA GLN A 147 -9.55 -11.67 -5.51
C GLN A 147 -8.14 -12.23 -5.25
N LEU A 148 -7.32 -11.50 -4.51
CA LEU A 148 -6.05 -12.02 -4.01
C LEU A 148 -6.32 -13.01 -2.86
N HIS A 149 -5.42 -13.94 -2.65
CA HIS A 149 -5.47 -14.87 -1.51
C HIS A 149 -4.70 -14.34 -0.31
N ARG A 150 -3.69 -13.46 -0.54
CA ARG A 150 -2.76 -13.05 0.50
C ARG A 150 -2.31 -11.61 0.33
N LEU A 151 -2.22 -10.88 1.45
CA LEU A 151 -1.47 -9.64 1.55
C LEU A 151 -0.35 -9.79 2.57
N GLU A 152 0.82 -9.31 2.22
CA GLU A 152 1.99 -9.22 3.09
C GLU A 152 2.31 -7.78 3.44
N ILE A 153 2.75 -7.54 4.66
CA ILE A 153 3.30 -6.28 5.12
C ILE A 153 4.65 -6.58 5.78
N CYS A 154 5.73 -6.02 5.23
CA CYS A 154 7.07 -6.26 5.74
C CYS A 154 7.60 -4.98 6.39
N ILE A 155 7.96 -5.05 7.67
CA ILE A 155 8.27 -3.89 8.50
C ILE A 155 9.64 -4.08 9.16
N VAL A 156 10.54 -3.10 9.01
CA VAL A 156 11.81 -3.07 9.73
C VAL A 156 11.55 -3.13 11.24
N PRO A 157 12.19 -4.01 12.03
CA PRO A 157 11.86 -4.24 13.45
C PRO A 157 11.88 -2.97 14.31
N ARG A 158 12.78 -2.01 14.02
CA ARG A 158 12.89 -0.74 14.74
C ARG A 158 11.79 0.28 14.38
N ASN A 159 10.97 0.04 13.34
CA ASN A 159 9.86 0.91 12.96
C ASN A 159 8.62 0.61 13.83
N THR A 160 8.67 1.05 15.08
CA THR A 160 7.61 0.82 16.06
C THR A 160 6.27 1.43 15.66
N ASN A 161 6.28 2.58 14.96
CA ASN A 161 5.06 3.22 14.48
C ASN A 161 4.33 2.35 13.46
N SER A 162 5.06 1.76 12.52
CA SER A 162 4.48 0.87 11.50
C SER A 162 4.01 -0.46 12.12
N ARG A 163 4.77 -1.02 13.08
CA ARG A 163 4.37 -2.22 13.83
C ARG A 163 3.07 -1.99 14.62
N ARG A 164 2.90 -0.81 15.20
CA ARG A 164 1.68 -0.44 15.91
C ARG A 164 0.43 -0.51 15.03
N VAL A 165 0.55 -0.28 13.72
CA VAL A 165 -0.56 -0.46 12.78
C VAL A 165 -0.99 -1.92 12.73
N MET A 166 -0.05 -2.87 12.69
CA MET A 166 -0.33 -4.30 12.69
C MET A 166 -0.98 -4.76 13.99
N GLU A 167 -0.51 -4.24 15.13
CA GLU A 167 -1.13 -4.50 16.44
C GLU A 167 -2.59 -4.00 16.52
N VAL A 168 -2.85 -2.77 16.02
CA VAL A 168 -4.20 -2.19 16.01
C VAL A 168 -5.18 -2.98 15.13
N LEU A 169 -4.68 -3.56 14.04
CA LEU A 169 -5.47 -4.37 13.12
C LEU A 169 -5.46 -5.87 13.47
N ASP A 170 -4.69 -6.25 14.49
CA ASP A 170 -4.46 -7.65 14.87
C ASP A 170 -4.10 -8.52 13.65
N ILE A 171 -3.13 -8.01 12.83
CA ILE A 171 -2.60 -8.76 11.68
C ILE A 171 -1.46 -9.63 12.15
N ARG A 172 -1.52 -10.91 11.79
CA ARG A 172 -0.64 -11.97 12.26
C ARG A 172 0.80 -11.78 11.80
N GLU A 173 1.75 -11.92 12.75
CA GLU A 173 3.18 -12.00 12.48
C GLU A 173 3.57 -13.43 12.05
N GLU A 174 4.42 -13.55 11.03
CA GLU A 174 4.91 -14.82 10.49
C GLU A 174 6.40 -15.07 10.73
N GLY A 175 7.08 -14.14 11.37
CA GLY A 175 8.50 -14.22 11.66
C GLY A 175 9.34 -13.17 10.95
N VAL A 176 10.66 -13.34 11.01
CA VAL A 176 11.64 -12.36 10.52
C VAL A 176 12.35 -12.87 9.27
N ALA A 177 12.32 -12.09 8.21
CA ALA A 177 13.14 -12.27 7.02
C ALA A 177 14.45 -11.48 7.19
N LEU A 178 15.59 -12.20 7.25
CA LEU A 178 16.90 -11.59 7.47
C LEU A 178 17.40 -10.88 6.21
N ARG A 179 17.92 -9.64 6.35
CA ARG A 179 18.49 -8.84 5.26
C ARG A 179 17.60 -8.79 4.02
N TYR A 180 16.32 -8.52 4.25
CA TYR A 180 15.27 -8.73 3.26
C TYR A 180 15.21 -7.62 2.21
N LEU A 181 15.29 -6.36 2.62
CA LEU A 181 15.28 -5.20 1.73
C LEU A 181 16.41 -4.22 2.09
N GLU A 182 16.90 -3.53 1.07
CA GLU A 182 17.82 -2.41 1.25
C GLU A 182 17.02 -1.15 1.61
N ILE A 183 17.22 -0.66 2.84
CA ILE A 183 16.59 0.55 3.37
C ILE A 183 17.69 1.54 3.70
N ASN A 184 17.61 2.75 3.13
CA ASN A 184 18.57 3.82 3.33
C ASN A 184 20.04 3.36 3.21
N GLY A 185 20.32 2.49 2.23
CA GLY A 185 21.66 1.96 1.91
C GLY A 185 22.13 0.79 2.79
N ALA A 186 21.28 0.23 3.64
CA ALA A 186 21.59 -0.95 4.45
C ALA A 186 20.57 -2.07 4.22
N TRP A 187 21.05 -3.33 4.10
CA TRP A 187 20.18 -4.50 4.09
C TRP A 187 19.61 -4.75 5.48
N GLU A 188 18.32 -4.52 5.63
CA GLU A 188 17.62 -4.59 6.91
C GLU A 188 16.77 -5.84 7.03
N ASP A 189 16.69 -6.40 8.23
CA ASP A 189 15.73 -7.44 8.57
C ASP A 189 14.32 -6.87 8.56
N HIS A 190 13.33 -7.70 8.20
CA HIS A 190 11.93 -7.30 8.22
C HIS A 190 11.08 -8.34 8.95
N ILE A 191 10.25 -7.88 9.85
CA ILE A 191 9.15 -8.68 10.39
C ILE A 191 8.10 -8.80 9.30
N ARG A 192 7.69 -10.02 8.99
CA ARG A 192 6.64 -10.30 8.01
C ARG A 192 5.31 -10.47 8.71
N TYR A 193 4.36 -9.65 8.36
CA TYR A 193 2.97 -9.77 8.72
C TYR A 193 2.16 -10.20 7.50
N ALA A 194 1.10 -10.95 7.72
CA ALA A 194 0.22 -11.36 6.64
C ALA A 194 -1.23 -11.52 7.09
N ILE A 195 -2.12 -11.33 6.12
CA ILE A 195 -3.53 -11.66 6.21
C ILE A 195 -3.93 -12.44 4.96
N THR A 196 -4.70 -13.51 5.14
CA THR A 196 -5.22 -14.35 4.04
C THR A 196 -6.69 -14.06 3.75
N ALA A 197 -7.18 -14.56 2.61
CA ALA A 197 -8.57 -14.43 2.23
C ALA A 197 -9.51 -15.07 3.26
N GLU A 198 -9.12 -16.18 3.88
CA GLU A 198 -9.89 -16.86 4.93
C GLU A 198 -9.96 -16.01 6.20
N GLU A 199 -8.84 -15.42 6.63
CA GLU A 199 -8.79 -14.51 7.78
C GLU A 199 -9.61 -13.23 7.50
N TRP A 200 -9.56 -12.70 6.28
CA TRP A 200 -10.38 -11.58 5.85
C TRP A 200 -11.87 -11.93 5.92
N GLN A 201 -12.30 -13.07 5.36
CA GLN A 201 -13.70 -13.50 5.39
C GLN A 201 -14.23 -13.64 6.83
N ALA A 202 -13.42 -14.18 7.73
CA ALA A 202 -13.79 -14.34 9.14
C ALA A 202 -13.94 -13.00 9.88
N ARG A 203 -13.22 -11.95 9.46
CA ARG A 203 -13.13 -10.65 10.14
C ARG A 203 -13.69 -9.47 9.35
N ARG A 204 -14.28 -9.73 8.19
CA ARG A 204 -14.75 -8.71 7.25
C ARG A 204 -15.72 -7.71 7.90
N ASP A 205 -16.68 -8.20 8.66
CA ASP A 205 -17.68 -7.36 9.32
C ASP A 205 -17.05 -6.49 10.43
N GLU A 206 -16.07 -7.05 11.17
CA GLU A 206 -15.27 -6.30 12.15
C GLU A 206 -14.54 -5.13 11.47
N PHE A 207 -13.80 -5.41 10.39
CA PHE A 207 -13.06 -4.40 9.64
C PHE A 207 -13.99 -3.34 9.03
N THR A 208 -15.11 -3.77 8.43
CA THR A 208 -16.10 -2.84 7.84
C THR A 208 -16.75 -1.97 8.91
N THR A 209 -17.08 -2.54 10.06
CA THR A 209 -17.68 -1.79 11.17
C THR A 209 -16.69 -0.82 11.80
N ALA A 210 -15.44 -1.23 11.97
CA ALA A 210 -14.42 -0.38 12.61
C ALA A 210 -13.89 0.71 11.67
N TRP A 211 -13.68 0.43 10.38
CA TRP A 211 -12.89 1.23 9.45
C TRP A 211 -13.55 1.59 8.11
N GLY A 212 -14.64 0.91 7.72
CA GLY A 212 -15.32 1.03 6.41
C GLY A 212 -16.36 2.14 6.31
#